data_81333cd88fe4c029811112e9cd1550b6
#
_entry.id   81333cd88fe4c029811112e9cd1550b6
#
_cell.length_a   1.000
_cell.length_b   1.000
_cell.length_c   1.000
_cell.angle_alpha   90.00
_cell.angle_beta   90.00
_cell.angle_gamma   90.00
#
_symmetry.space_group_name_H-M   'P 1'
#
loop_
_entity.id
_entity.type
_entity.pdbx_description
1 polymer ?
#
loop_
_entity_poly.entity_id
_entity_poly.type
_entity_poly.pdbx_seq_one_letter_code
_entity_poly.pdbx_strand_id
1 'polypeptide(L)'
;MGGLWVLRFSATKAWSAVPADPVHAEWYRIEPAEGDDGNGTVKVTVLPNITTEKRSAEIIIRSGRAEQRLSFVQHASDMEPCGEEEVRRFLEKLYQDTGGDNWRFQENWCTDKPLSEWGSSVKYEDGKLSLILGENNLHGKIDLSGCTALVSL
;
A
#
# COMPACT_ATOMS: atom_id res chain seq x y z
N MET A 1 12.78 -9.16 -2.40
CA MET A 1 12.73 -9.02 -0.92
C MET A 1 11.31 -9.23 -0.45
N GLY A 2 11.10 -9.92 0.66
CA GLY A 2 9.80 -10.03 1.32
C GLY A 2 9.54 -8.81 2.21
N GLY A 3 8.33 -8.64 2.69
CA GLY A 3 7.97 -7.52 3.55
C GLY A 3 6.71 -7.75 4.35
N LEU A 4 6.47 -6.86 5.31
CA LEU A 4 5.24 -6.79 6.09
C LEU A 4 4.59 -5.42 5.83
N TRP A 5 3.37 -5.44 5.33
CA TRP A 5 2.55 -4.26 5.17
C TRP A 5 1.43 -4.26 6.19
N VAL A 6 1.18 -3.13 6.79
CA VAL A 6 0.09 -2.95 7.76
C VAL A 6 -0.90 -1.95 7.19
N LEU A 7 -2.07 -2.45 6.83
CA LEU A 7 -3.20 -1.64 6.36
C LEU A 7 -4.07 -1.27 7.55
N ARG A 8 -4.38 0.01 7.69
CA ARG A 8 -5.31 0.51 8.70
C ARG A 8 -6.43 1.28 8.02
N PHE A 9 -7.65 0.99 8.41
CA PHE A 9 -8.85 1.61 7.85
C PHE A 9 -9.97 1.66 8.87
N SER A 10 -10.97 2.48 8.59
CA SER A 10 -12.22 2.51 9.37
C SER A 10 -13.33 1.83 8.59
N ALA A 11 -14.07 0.97 9.24
CA ALA A 11 -15.22 0.26 8.69
C ALA A 11 -16.48 0.57 9.51
N THR A 12 -17.58 0.85 8.84
CA THR A 12 -18.88 1.10 9.49
C THR A 12 -19.69 -0.17 9.73
N LYS A 13 -19.19 -1.29 9.25
CA LYS A 13 -19.76 -2.63 9.40
C LYS A 13 -18.62 -3.64 9.44
N ALA A 14 -18.94 -4.87 9.81
CA ALA A 14 -18.01 -5.97 9.71
C ALA A 14 -17.34 -6.01 8.34
N TRP A 15 -16.07 -6.33 8.30
CA TRP A 15 -15.26 -6.28 7.10
C TRP A 15 -14.52 -7.58 6.85
N SER A 16 -14.12 -7.79 5.59
CA SER A 16 -13.25 -8.89 5.17
C SER A 16 -12.17 -8.39 4.22
N ALA A 17 -11.01 -9.03 4.27
CA ALA A 17 -9.89 -8.79 3.36
C ALA A 17 -9.49 -10.12 2.72
N VAL A 18 -9.63 -10.22 1.41
CA VAL A 18 -9.42 -11.46 0.67
C VAL A 18 -8.56 -11.23 -0.57
N PRO A 19 -7.77 -12.23 -0.99
CA PRO A 19 -7.13 -12.20 -2.31
C PRO A 19 -8.19 -12.10 -3.40
N ALA A 20 -7.96 -11.27 -4.42
CA ALA A 20 -8.81 -11.24 -5.60
C ALA A 20 -8.68 -12.55 -6.41
N ASP A 21 -7.50 -13.15 -6.41
CA ASP A 21 -7.22 -14.45 -6.97
C ASP A 21 -6.60 -15.38 -5.91
N PRO A 22 -7.40 -16.21 -5.22
CA PRO A 22 -6.89 -17.10 -4.17
C PRO A 22 -5.94 -18.18 -4.70
N VAL A 23 -6.03 -18.53 -5.97
CA VAL A 23 -5.19 -19.60 -6.58
C VAL A 23 -3.72 -19.16 -6.63
N HIS A 24 -3.47 -17.88 -6.83
CA HIS A 24 -2.12 -17.32 -6.94
C HIS A 24 -1.65 -16.58 -5.67
N ALA A 25 -2.31 -16.80 -4.53
CA ALA A 25 -2.02 -16.13 -3.26
C ALA A 25 -0.98 -16.85 -2.38
N GLU A 26 -0.20 -17.77 -2.93
CA GLU A 26 0.74 -18.59 -2.16
C GLU A 26 1.94 -17.79 -1.60
N TRP A 27 2.24 -16.63 -2.18
CA TRP A 27 3.41 -15.83 -1.83
C TRP A 27 3.13 -14.64 -0.90
N TYR A 28 1.88 -14.49 -0.47
CA TYR A 28 1.51 -13.50 0.54
C TYR A 28 0.41 -14.03 1.46
N ARG A 29 0.30 -13.45 2.64
CA ARG A 29 -0.72 -13.79 3.64
C ARG A 29 -1.40 -12.52 4.13
N ILE A 30 -2.68 -12.64 4.41
CA ILE A 30 -3.53 -11.56 4.93
C ILE A 30 -4.01 -11.99 6.32
N GLU A 31 -3.69 -11.22 7.35
CA GLU A 31 -4.05 -11.55 8.73
C GLU A 31 -4.35 -10.28 9.55
N PRO A 32 -5.49 -10.21 10.24
CA PRO A 32 -6.68 -11.06 10.09
C PRO A 32 -7.37 -10.84 8.75
N ALA A 33 -8.12 -11.83 8.27
CA ALA A 33 -8.87 -11.77 7.01
C ALA A 33 -10.27 -11.14 7.18
N GLU A 34 -10.70 -10.91 8.40
CA GLU A 34 -12.01 -10.33 8.72
C GLU A 34 -11.99 -9.65 10.09
N GLY A 35 -12.95 -8.81 10.35
CA GLY A 35 -13.15 -8.13 11.63
C GLY A 35 -14.50 -7.46 11.73
N ASP A 36 -14.80 -6.95 12.93
CA ASP A 36 -16.04 -6.23 13.23
C ASP A 36 -15.98 -4.78 12.70
N ASP A 37 -17.05 -4.03 12.92
CA ASP A 37 -17.10 -2.60 12.63
C ASP A 37 -16.11 -1.81 13.51
N GLY A 38 -15.70 -0.65 13.04
CA GLY A 38 -14.71 0.21 13.68
C GLY A 38 -13.39 0.26 12.93
N ASN A 39 -12.29 0.43 13.64
CA ASN A 39 -10.97 0.50 13.05
C ASN A 39 -10.43 -0.89 12.71
N GLY A 40 -10.24 -1.15 11.43
CA GLY A 40 -9.62 -2.37 10.94
C GLY A 40 -8.09 -2.23 10.81
N THR A 41 -7.40 -3.30 11.11
CA THR A 41 -5.95 -3.43 10.84
C THR A 41 -5.70 -4.78 10.21
N VAL A 42 -5.13 -4.77 9.02
CA VAL A 42 -4.76 -5.97 8.26
C VAL A 42 -3.26 -5.98 8.04
N LYS A 43 -2.63 -7.09 8.34
CA LYS A 43 -1.22 -7.33 8.03
C LYS A 43 -1.13 -8.17 6.76
N VAL A 44 -0.37 -7.70 5.80
CA VAL A 44 -0.06 -8.43 4.57
C VAL A 44 1.41 -8.82 4.63
N THR A 45 1.67 -10.09 4.88
CA THR A 45 3.03 -10.63 4.87
C THR A 45 3.36 -11.14 3.49
N VAL A 46 4.38 -10.60 2.86
CA VAL A 46 4.83 -10.93 1.51
C VAL A 46 6.12 -11.73 1.58
N LEU A 47 6.12 -12.95 1.01
CA LEU A 47 7.32 -13.79 0.94
C LEU A 47 8.31 -13.23 -0.09
N PRO A 48 9.62 -13.45 0.07
CA PRO A 48 10.62 -13.04 -0.90
C PRO A 48 10.31 -13.57 -2.31
N ASN A 49 10.47 -12.74 -3.32
CA ASN A 49 10.40 -13.20 -4.70
C ASN A 49 11.78 -13.70 -5.12
N ILE A 50 11.94 -15.01 -5.13
CA ILE A 50 13.18 -15.68 -5.53
C ILE A 50 13.25 -15.99 -7.03
N THR A 51 12.26 -15.55 -7.80
CA THR A 51 12.22 -15.72 -9.25
C THR A 51 12.85 -14.53 -9.96
N THR A 52 13.11 -14.68 -11.24
CA THR A 52 13.62 -13.63 -12.10
C THR A 52 12.52 -12.74 -12.70
N GLU A 53 11.27 -13.03 -12.38
CA GLU A 53 10.12 -12.33 -12.92
C GLU A 53 9.37 -11.56 -11.83
N LYS A 54 8.77 -10.44 -12.21
CA LYS A 54 7.83 -9.73 -11.35
C LYS A 54 6.55 -10.51 -11.19
N ARG A 55 5.93 -10.40 -10.03
CA ARG A 55 4.60 -10.96 -9.77
C ARG A 55 3.68 -9.90 -9.18
N SER A 56 2.39 -10.02 -9.46
CA SER A 56 1.38 -9.06 -9.01
C SER A 56 0.26 -9.75 -8.25
N ALA A 57 -0.37 -9.02 -7.35
CA ALA A 57 -1.56 -9.47 -6.63
C ALA A 57 -2.51 -8.31 -6.38
N GLU A 58 -3.74 -8.65 -6.09
CA GLU A 58 -4.78 -7.72 -5.69
C GLU A 58 -5.50 -8.27 -4.45
N ILE A 59 -5.72 -7.39 -3.47
CA ILE A 59 -6.47 -7.68 -2.25
C ILE A 59 -7.75 -6.86 -2.31
N ILE A 60 -8.85 -7.47 -1.95
CA ILE A 60 -10.16 -6.83 -1.88
C ILE A 60 -10.57 -6.72 -0.41
N ILE A 61 -10.79 -5.51 0.06
CA ILE A 61 -11.37 -5.22 1.38
C ILE A 61 -12.82 -4.83 1.18
N ARG A 62 -13.72 -5.50 1.87
CA ARG A 62 -15.16 -5.27 1.81
C ARG A 62 -15.72 -4.98 3.19
N SER A 63 -16.66 -4.02 3.25
CA SER A 63 -17.44 -3.72 4.45
C SER A 63 -18.85 -3.31 4.01
N GLY A 64 -19.83 -4.14 4.28
CA GLY A 64 -21.20 -3.94 3.81
C GLY A 64 -21.24 -3.92 2.26
N ARG A 65 -21.59 -2.76 1.69
CA ARG A 65 -21.60 -2.52 0.22
C ARG A 65 -20.34 -1.83 -0.28
N ALA A 66 -19.47 -1.40 0.62
CA ALA A 66 -18.21 -0.76 0.25
C ALA A 66 -17.16 -1.83 -0.11
N GLU A 67 -16.42 -1.57 -1.16
CA GLU A 67 -15.31 -2.39 -1.61
C GLU A 67 -14.11 -1.50 -1.93
N GLN A 68 -12.95 -1.86 -1.41
CA GLN A 68 -11.67 -1.24 -1.74
C GLN A 68 -10.73 -2.30 -2.28
N ARG A 69 -10.08 -2.00 -3.40
CA ARG A 69 -9.10 -2.88 -4.04
C ARG A 69 -7.70 -2.32 -3.91
N LEU A 70 -6.78 -3.16 -3.47
CA LEU A 70 -5.35 -2.88 -3.43
C LEU A 70 -4.64 -3.80 -4.40
N SER A 71 -3.97 -3.23 -5.40
CA SER A 71 -3.04 -3.98 -6.23
C SER A 71 -1.60 -3.67 -5.86
N PHE A 72 -0.74 -4.67 -5.90
CA PHE A 72 0.69 -4.53 -5.66
C PHE A 72 1.49 -5.46 -6.55
N VAL A 73 2.73 -5.07 -6.81
CA VAL A 73 3.69 -5.85 -7.60
C VAL A 73 4.93 -6.09 -6.75
N GLN A 74 5.41 -7.31 -6.78
CA GLN A 74 6.71 -7.65 -6.22
C GLN A 74 7.67 -7.94 -7.36
N HIS A 75 8.75 -7.15 -7.42
CA HIS A 75 9.81 -7.33 -8.40
C HIS A 75 10.73 -8.50 -8.05
N ALA A 76 11.53 -8.92 -9.01
CA ALA A 76 12.57 -9.91 -8.77
C ALA A 76 13.58 -9.44 -7.71
N SER A 77 14.22 -10.37 -7.04
CA SER A 77 15.12 -10.06 -5.92
C SER A 77 16.41 -9.32 -6.31
N ASP A 78 16.77 -9.34 -7.57
CA ASP A 78 17.96 -8.71 -8.13
C ASP A 78 17.71 -7.29 -8.68
N MET A 79 16.48 -6.78 -8.61
CA MET A 79 16.16 -5.42 -9.03
C MET A 79 16.65 -4.40 -8.00
N GLU A 80 17.35 -3.36 -8.49
CA GLU A 80 17.73 -2.23 -7.66
C GLU A 80 16.49 -1.50 -7.10
N PRO A 81 16.54 -1.02 -5.85
CA PRO A 81 15.49 -0.17 -5.31
C PRO A 81 15.34 1.11 -6.14
N CYS A 82 14.14 1.60 -6.31
CA CYS A 82 13.94 2.88 -6.97
C CYS A 82 14.54 4.03 -6.12
N GLY A 83 15.14 5.00 -6.81
CA GLY A 83 15.69 6.19 -6.18
C GLY A 83 14.61 7.14 -5.67
N GLU A 84 15.02 8.22 -5.02
CA GLU A 84 14.09 9.20 -4.45
C GLU A 84 13.17 9.83 -5.50
N GLU A 85 13.64 10.07 -6.72
CA GLU A 85 12.82 10.63 -7.80
C GLU A 85 11.70 9.69 -8.24
N GLU A 86 11.99 8.40 -8.38
CA GLU A 86 10.97 7.40 -8.71
C GLU A 86 9.97 7.24 -7.59
N VAL A 87 10.41 7.27 -6.33
CA VAL A 87 9.54 7.28 -5.16
C VAL A 87 8.63 8.51 -5.17
N ARG A 88 9.16 9.68 -5.46
CA ARG A 88 8.39 10.93 -5.56
C ARG A 88 7.29 10.83 -6.61
N ARG A 89 7.61 10.37 -7.82
CA ARG A 89 6.64 10.17 -8.90
C ARG A 89 5.56 9.16 -8.53
N PHE A 90 5.95 8.08 -7.87
CA PHE A 90 5.02 7.08 -7.34
C PHE A 90 4.04 7.69 -6.33
N LEU A 91 4.53 8.47 -5.37
CA LEU A 91 3.71 9.13 -4.37
C LEU A 91 2.78 10.19 -4.96
N GLU A 92 3.25 10.99 -5.91
CA GLU A 92 2.42 11.97 -6.62
C GLU A 92 1.29 11.29 -7.39
N LYS A 93 1.58 10.19 -8.07
CA LYS A 93 0.56 9.40 -8.76
C LYS A 93 -0.44 8.80 -7.78
N LEU A 94 0.02 8.23 -6.67
CA LEU A 94 -0.84 7.69 -5.62
C LEU A 94 -1.78 8.77 -5.06
N TYR A 95 -1.27 9.96 -4.81
CA TYR A 95 -2.05 11.12 -4.35
C TYR A 95 -3.17 11.46 -5.34
N GLN A 96 -2.85 11.55 -6.63
CA GLN A 96 -3.84 11.86 -7.67
C GLN A 96 -4.88 10.74 -7.83
N ASP A 97 -4.45 9.49 -7.88
CA ASP A 97 -5.31 8.33 -8.11
C ASP A 97 -6.28 8.06 -6.94
N THR A 98 -5.95 8.54 -5.76
CA THR A 98 -6.74 8.31 -4.53
C THR A 98 -7.40 9.56 -3.97
N GLY A 99 -7.46 10.63 -4.75
CA GLY A 99 -8.14 11.88 -4.38
C GLY A 99 -7.45 12.65 -3.26
N GLY A 100 -6.15 12.82 -3.38
CA GLY A 100 -5.28 13.44 -2.38
C GLY A 100 -5.72 14.81 -1.89
N ASP A 101 -6.39 15.61 -2.73
CA ASP A 101 -6.96 16.91 -2.33
C ASP A 101 -8.02 16.80 -1.23
N ASN A 102 -8.58 15.62 -1.02
CA ASN A 102 -9.54 15.32 0.02
C ASN A 102 -8.92 14.57 1.21
N TRP A 103 -7.62 14.34 1.18
CA TRP A 103 -6.94 13.68 2.27
C TRP A 103 -6.90 14.56 3.52
N ARG A 104 -6.99 13.92 4.65
CA ARG A 104 -6.93 14.58 5.96
C ARG A 104 -5.50 14.99 6.33
N PHE A 105 -4.52 14.17 5.92
CA PHE A 105 -3.10 14.36 6.20
C PHE A 105 -2.34 14.44 4.87
N GLN A 106 -2.22 15.63 4.31
CA GLN A 106 -1.58 15.90 3.02
C GLN A 106 -0.46 16.93 3.10
N GLU A 107 0.08 17.15 4.29
CA GLU A 107 1.08 18.18 4.52
C GLU A 107 2.32 17.98 3.66
N ASN A 108 2.65 18.99 2.87
CA ASN A 108 3.78 19.04 1.93
C ASN A 108 3.74 17.98 0.80
N TRP A 109 2.67 17.22 0.65
CA TRP A 109 2.55 16.30 -0.48
C TRP A 109 2.56 17.05 -1.81
N CYS A 110 3.18 16.46 -2.83
CA CYS A 110 3.33 17.02 -4.18
C CYS A 110 4.04 18.40 -4.21
N THR A 111 4.93 18.64 -3.27
CA THR A 111 5.78 19.85 -3.23
C THR A 111 7.25 19.52 -3.54
N ASP A 112 8.06 20.55 -3.78
CA ASP A 112 9.50 20.40 -4.02
C ASP A 112 10.32 20.06 -2.75
N LYS A 113 9.67 19.94 -1.61
CA LYS A 113 10.34 19.60 -0.36
C LYS A 113 10.87 18.17 -0.37
N PRO A 114 11.90 17.85 0.40
CA PRO A 114 12.36 16.48 0.58
C PRO A 114 11.25 15.55 1.07
N LEU A 115 11.28 14.28 0.67
CA LEU A 115 10.28 13.29 1.09
C LEU A 115 10.17 13.14 2.61
N SER A 116 11.25 13.40 3.34
CA SER A 116 11.27 13.42 4.80
C SER A 116 10.40 14.50 5.44
N GLU A 117 10.00 15.50 4.65
CA GLU A 117 9.12 16.60 5.08
C GLU A 117 7.68 16.46 4.59
N TRP A 118 7.33 15.37 3.89
CA TRP A 118 5.97 15.10 3.40
C TRP A 118 5.05 14.54 4.49
N GLY A 119 5.05 15.21 5.65
CA GLY A 119 4.26 14.83 6.80
C GLY A 119 4.70 13.50 7.45
N SER A 120 3.98 13.07 8.45
CA SER A 120 4.25 11.80 9.14
C SER A 120 3.84 10.55 8.35
N SER A 121 3.18 10.75 7.23
CA SER A 121 2.67 9.67 6.38
C SER A 121 3.73 9.02 5.50
N VAL A 122 4.85 9.71 5.27
CA VAL A 122 5.93 9.24 4.39
C VAL A 122 7.23 9.13 5.18
N LYS A 123 7.83 7.96 5.14
CA LYS A 123 9.18 7.75 5.65
C LYS A 123 10.02 7.07 4.57
N TYR A 124 11.03 7.79 4.08
CA TYR A 124 11.96 7.28 3.08
C TYR A 124 13.38 7.38 3.63
N GLU A 125 13.99 6.23 3.88
CA GLU A 125 15.35 6.10 4.41
C GLU A 125 16.06 4.89 3.79
N ASP A 126 17.31 5.05 3.43
CA ASP A 126 18.16 3.97 2.90
C ASP A 126 17.54 3.22 1.71
N GLY A 127 16.86 3.94 0.82
CA GLY A 127 16.19 3.35 -0.34
C GLY A 127 14.92 2.56 0.00
N LYS A 128 14.39 2.71 1.21
CA LYS A 128 13.17 2.03 1.68
C LYS A 128 12.08 3.04 1.97
N LEU A 129 10.90 2.77 1.45
CA LEU A 129 9.70 3.58 1.62
C LEU A 129 8.73 2.91 2.58
N SER A 130 8.32 3.63 3.61
CA SER A 130 7.21 3.26 4.48
C SER A 130 6.12 4.31 4.39
N LEU A 131 4.88 3.89 4.25
CA LEU A 131 3.71 4.75 4.15
C LEU A 131 2.73 4.48 5.27
N ILE A 132 2.08 5.54 5.77
CA ILE A 132 0.96 5.45 6.70
C ILE A 132 -0.17 6.26 6.08
N LEU A 133 -1.13 5.59 5.48
CA LEU A 133 -2.25 6.21 4.76
C LEU A 133 -3.58 6.07 5.49
N GLY A 134 -3.58 5.51 6.67
CA GLY A 134 -4.80 5.33 7.48
C GLY A 134 -5.48 6.66 7.79
N GLU A 135 -6.80 6.63 7.88
CA GLU A 135 -7.66 7.78 8.21
C GLU A 135 -7.59 8.98 7.23
N ASN A 136 -7.12 8.76 6.01
CA ASN A 136 -6.87 9.81 5.03
C ASN A 136 -7.99 10.03 4.00
N ASN A 137 -9.17 9.45 4.18
CA ASN A 137 -10.28 9.57 3.22
C ASN A 137 -9.88 9.19 1.77
N LEU A 138 -9.05 8.18 1.61
CA LEU A 138 -8.64 7.72 0.28
C LEU A 138 -9.85 7.24 -0.52
N HIS A 139 -9.91 7.63 -1.78
CA HIS A 139 -10.91 7.19 -2.75
C HIS A 139 -10.21 6.57 -3.97
N GLY A 140 -10.92 5.70 -4.68
CA GLY A 140 -10.38 5.07 -5.88
C GLY A 140 -9.53 3.83 -5.61
N LYS A 141 -8.67 3.51 -6.55
CA LYS A 141 -7.81 2.31 -6.49
C LYS A 141 -6.42 2.68 -5.99
N ILE A 142 -5.97 1.99 -4.97
CA ILE A 142 -4.60 2.10 -4.48
C ILE A 142 -3.71 1.17 -5.32
N ASP A 143 -2.88 1.75 -6.18
CA ASP A 143 -1.94 1.02 -7.02
C ASP A 143 -0.51 1.18 -6.47
N LEU A 144 0.04 0.12 -5.91
CA LEU A 144 1.37 0.07 -5.30
C LEU A 144 2.43 -0.51 -6.25
N SER A 145 2.08 -0.72 -7.52
CA SER A 145 2.94 -1.39 -8.49
C SER A 145 4.13 -0.55 -8.97
N GLY A 146 4.12 0.75 -8.72
CA GLY A 146 5.10 1.69 -9.26
C GLY A 146 6.40 1.83 -8.47
N CYS A 147 6.54 1.18 -7.32
CA CYS A 147 7.68 1.43 -6.44
C CYS A 147 8.25 0.15 -5.82
N THR A 148 9.51 -0.15 -6.15
CA THR A 148 10.26 -1.27 -5.56
C THR A 148 10.79 -0.95 -4.16
N ALA A 149 10.83 0.33 -3.78
CA ALA A 149 11.30 0.78 -2.47
C ALA A 149 10.29 0.55 -1.34
N LEU A 150 9.00 0.33 -1.68
CA LEU A 150 7.95 0.18 -0.67
C LEU A 150 8.16 -1.08 0.18
N VAL A 151 8.34 -0.89 1.48
CA VAL A 151 8.57 -1.97 2.46
C VAL A 151 7.49 -2.05 3.53
N SER A 152 6.69 -0.99 3.68
CA SER A 152 5.61 -0.93 4.68
C SER A 152 4.49 0.00 4.21
N LEU A 153 3.27 -0.36 4.52
CA LEU A 153 2.05 0.41 4.22
C LEU A 153 1.08 0.34 5.40
#